data_af89365604d7b905f64cc91dab846823
#
_entry.id   af89365604d7b905f64cc91dab846823
#
_cell.length_a   1.000
_cell.length_b   1.000
_cell.length_c   1.000
_cell.angle_alpha   90.00
_cell.angle_beta   90.00
_cell.angle_gamma   90.00
#
_symmetry.space_group_name_H-M   'P 1'
#
loop_
_entity.id
_entity.type
_entity.pdbx_description
1 polymer ?
#
loop_
_entity_poly.entity_id
_entity_poly.type
_entity_poly.pdbx_seq_one_letter_code
_entity_poly.pdbx_strand_id
1 'polypeptide(L)'
;MSDEPLAWETLERRVAYECPGFEIVREDARLPDGTVTDFDYLSEGESVVVLPLTPSGDVVVVEEWRQAVRRVNRALPAGGLEPSDGDVDAAAHRELTEETGYEADAVERLTSVEPANGFADAVFHYYVARGCTPTGEQSLDDDETIRVDTAAFDDLREAVRTGDLRDGRSALGVMYYALFGAEGATG
;
A
#
# COMPACT_ATOMS: atom_id res chain seq x y z
N MET A 1 -24.25 -0.60 -19.24
CA MET A 1 -24.37 0.86 -18.93
C MET A 1 -24.68 0.95 -17.45
N SER A 2 -23.91 1.71 -16.71
CA SER A 2 -24.17 1.96 -15.29
C SER A 2 -25.42 2.80 -15.14
N ASP A 3 -26.33 2.47 -14.20
CA ASP A 3 -27.49 3.30 -13.85
C ASP A 3 -27.09 4.53 -12.98
N GLU A 4 -25.78 4.74 -12.74
CA GLU A 4 -25.24 5.85 -11.97
C GLU A 4 -25.25 7.13 -12.80
N PRO A 5 -26.00 8.17 -12.40
CA PRO A 5 -26.20 9.38 -13.21
C PRO A 5 -24.94 10.25 -13.35
N LEU A 6 -23.89 10.00 -12.54
CA LEU A 6 -22.58 10.68 -12.64
C LEU A 6 -21.54 9.88 -13.43
N ALA A 7 -21.87 8.65 -13.86
CA ALA A 7 -20.93 7.80 -14.56
C ALA A 7 -20.56 8.38 -15.93
N TRP A 8 -19.29 8.33 -16.25
CA TRP A 8 -18.78 8.64 -17.58
C TRP A 8 -18.81 7.38 -18.45
N GLU A 9 -19.06 7.54 -19.74
CA GLU A 9 -18.99 6.46 -20.72
C GLU A 9 -17.57 6.46 -21.34
N THR A 10 -16.78 5.41 -21.13
CA THR A 10 -15.50 5.23 -21.83
C THR A 10 -15.77 4.93 -23.29
N LEU A 11 -15.27 5.76 -24.20
CA LEU A 11 -15.39 5.62 -25.65
C LEU A 11 -14.20 4.86 -26.24
N GLU A 12 -13.00 5.18 -25.78
CA GLU A 12 -11.75 4.55 -26.19
C GLU A 12 -10.80 4.49 -25.01
N ARG A 13 -10.04 3.40 -24.85
CA ARG A 13 -8.97 3.23 -23.85
C ARG A 13 -7.69 2.80 -24.55
N ARG A 14 -6.56 3.45 -24.21
CA ARG A 14 -5.23 3.12 -24.71
C ARG A 14 -4.16 3.36 -23.67
N VAL A 15 -3.09 2.57 -23.70
CA VAL A 15 -1.88 2.82 -22.91
C VAL A 15 -1.09 3.93 -23.60
N ALA A 16 -0.88 5.06 -22.93
CA ALA A 16 -0.12 6.20 -23.43
C ALA A 16 1.38 6.09 -23.09
N TYR A 17 1.71 5.44 -21.97
CA TYR A 17 3.07 5.16 -21.54
C TYR A 17 3.07 3.91 -20.67
N GLU A 18 4.11 3.09 -20.79
CA GLU A 18 4.29 1.86 -20.01
C GLU A 18 5.73 1.79 -19.50
N CYS A 19 5.90 1.36 -18.24
CA CYS A 19 7.19 1.03 -17.64
C CYS A 19 7.01 -0.12 -16.62
N PRO A 20 8.11 -0.74 -16.16
CA PRO A 20 8.02 -1.65 -15.03
C PRO A 20 7.39 -0.95 -13.83
N GLY A 21 6.31 -1.45 -13.31
CA GLY A 21 5.63 -0.95 -12.11
C GLY A 21 4.37 -0.13 -12.34
N PHE A 22 4.16 0.52 -13.51
CA PHE A 22 2.91 1.22 -13.79
C PHE A 22 2.70 1.56 -15.28
N GLU A 23 1.45 1.88 -15.62
CA GLU A 23 1.06 2.42 -16.91
C GLU A 23 0.44 3.82 -16.75
N ILE A 24 0.56 4.67 -17.76
CA ILE A 24 -0.34 5.81 -17.93
C ILE A 24 -1.37 5.42 -18.97
N VAL A 25 -2.61 5.38 -18.54
CA VAL A 25 -3.76 5.07 -19.38
C VAL A 25 -4.43 6.36 -19.81
N ARG A 26 -4.78 6.47 -21.09
CA ARG A 26 -5.62 7.53 -21.63
C ARG A 26 -6.97 6.96 -22.05
N GLU A 27 -8.03 7.61 -21.61
CA GLU A 27 -9.40 7.32 -22.05
C GLU A 27 -10.01 8.54 -22.70
N ASP A 28 -10.68 8.34 -23.83
CA ASP A 28 -11.63 9.30 -24.36
C ASP A 28 -12.99 8.96 -23.76
N ALA A 29 -13.62 9.91 -23.07
CA ALA A 29 -14.81 9.67 -22.28
C ALA A 29 -15.91 10.66 -22.57
N ARG A 30 -17.18 10.23 -22.45
CA ARG A 30 -18.36 11.09 -22.55
C ARG A 30 -18.95 11.31 -21.15
N LEU A 31 -19.07 12.58 -20.77
CA LEU A 31 -19.68 13.04 -19.55
C LEU A 31 -21.20 12.89 -19.61
N PRO A 32 -21.91 12.94 -18.48
CA PRO A 32 -23.38 12.87 -18.42
C PRO A 32 -24.11 13.96 -19.21
N ASP A 33 -23.49 15.13 -19.40
CA ASP A 33 -24.04 16.23 -20.21
C ASP A 33 -23.79 16.09 -21.72
N GLY A 34 -23.11 15.01 -22.14
CA GLY A 34 -22.75 14.72 -23.52
C GLY A 34 -21.41 15.30 -23.97
N THR A 35 -20.72 16.08 -23.13
CA THR A 35 -19.38 16.57 -23.42
C THR A 35 -18.41 15.41 -23.59
N VAL A 36 -17.56 15.45 -24.61
CA VAL A 36 -16.48 14.48 -24.80
C VAL A 36 -15.16 15.12 -24.39
N THR A 37 -14.38 14.39 -23.58
CA THR A 37 -13.09 14.83 -23.06
C THR A 37 -12.13 13.63 -23.01
N ASP A 38 -10.84 13.91 -22.87
CA ASP A 38 -9.82 12.91 -22.55
C ASP A 38 -9.48 12.96 -21.05
N PHE A 39 -9.10 11.80 -20.52
CA PHE A 39 -8.69 11.64 -19.13
C PHE A 39 -7.48 10.70 -19.05
N ASP A 40 -6.40 11.18 -18.43
CA ASP A 40 -5.19 10.41 -18.20
C ASP A 40 -5.11 10.00 -16.73
N TYR A 41 -4.80 8.73 -16.46
CA TYR A 41 -4.59 8.25 -15.11
C TYR A 41 -3.44 7.24 -15.01
N LEU A 42 -2.88 7.14 -13.81
CA LEU A 42 -1.90 6.14 -13.44
C LEU A 42 -2.61 4.82 -13.15
N SER A 43 -2.18 3.74 -13.79
CA SER A 43 -2.62 2.37 -13.49
C SER A 43 -1.45 1.58 -12.93
N GLU A 44 -1.50 1.24 -11.64
CA GLU A 44 -0.47 0.49 -10.93
C GLU A 44 -1.02 -0.76 -10.21
N GLY A 45 -2.35 -0.94 -10.22
CA GLY A 45 -3.00 -2.11 -9.66
C GLY A 45 -3.14 -2.08 -8.13
N GLU A 46 -3.26 -3.26 -7.56
CA GLU A 46 -3.49 -3.45 -6.13
C GLU A 46 -2.17 -3.70 -5.39
N SER A 47 -2.08 -3.19 -4.16
CA SER A 47 -0.91 -3.36 -3.28
C SER A 47 -1.35 -3.67 -1.85
N VAL A 48 -0.47 -4.29 -1.08
CA VAL A 48 -0.64 -4.52 0.34
C VAL A 48 0.25 -3.59 1.15
N VAL A 49 -0.21 -3.21 2.34
CA VAL A 49 0.56 -2.46 3.35
C VAL A 49 0.39 -3.18 4.67
N VAL A 50 1.47 -3.64 5.27
CA VAL A 50 1.43 -4.46 6.47
C VAL A 50 1.97 -3.68 7.66
N LEU A 51 1.25 -3.65 8.79
CA LEU A 51 1.68 -3.13 10.08
C LEU A 51 2.12 -4.32 10.95
N PRO A 52 3.43 -4.65 11.02
CA PRO A 52 3.89 -5.84 11.70
C PRO A 52 4.23 -5.56 13.16
N LEU A 53 3.56 -6.25 14.07
CA LEU A 53 3.76 -6.13 15.51
C LEU A 53 4.59 -7.31 16.04
N THR A 54 5.71 -7.01 16.67
CA THR A 54 6.51 -7.98 17.40
C THR A 54 5.78 -8.44 18.67
N PRO A 55 6.20 -9.54 19.31
CA PRO A 55 5.68 -9.95 20.62
C PRO A 55 5.84 -8.90 21.74
N SER A 56 6.81 -7.96 21.60
CA SER A 56 6.97 -6.83 22.53
C SER A 56 6.03 -5.66 22.24
N GLY A 57 5.33 -5.65 21.09
CA GLY A 57 4.44 -4.59 20.65
C GLY A 57 5.14 -3.49 19.84
N ASP A 58 6.42 -3.66 19.52
CA ASP A 58 7.12 -2.78 18.57
C ASP A 58 6.68 -3.09 17.14
N VAL A 59 6.72 -2.08 16.28
CA VAL A 59 6.41 -2.22 14.85
C VAL A 59 7.69 -2.43 14.07
N VAL A 60 7.72 -3.45 13.21
CA VAL A 60 8.80 -3.62 12.22
C VAL A 60 8.60 -2.58 11.12
N VAL A 61 9.63 -1.83 10.82
CA VAL A 61 9.62 -0.77 9.81
C VAL A 61 10.78 -0.96 8.82
N VAL A 62 10.59 -0.43 7.64
CA VAL A 62 11.60 -0.42 6.58
C VAL A 62 12.10 1.00 6.33
N GLU A 63 13.37 1.14 5.98
CA GLU A 63 13.95 2.39 5.50
C GLU A 63 14.54 2.18 4.12
N GLU A 64 14.07 2.97 3.17
CA GLU A 64 14.42 2.82 1.76
C GLU A 64 14.63 4.19 1.09
N TRP A 65 15.56 4.25 0.14
CA TRP A 65 15.72 5.42 -0.73
C TRP A 65 14.59 5.50 -1.75
N ARG A 66 13.78 6.53 -1.68
CA ARG A 66 12.72 6.80 -2.67
C ARG A 66 13.17 7.87 -3.67
N GLN A 67 13.52 7.43 -4.88
CA GLN A 67 14.10 8.29 -5.92
C GLN A 67 13.19 9.46 -6.32
N ALA A 68 11.88 9.26 -6.35
CA ALA A 68 10.91 10.31 -6.70
C ALA A 68 10.94 11.51 -5.75
N VAL A 69 11.21 11.28 -4.46
CA VAL A 69 11.27 12.31 -3.41
C VAL A 69 12.70 12.58 -2.92
N ARG A 70 13.68 11.84 -3.44
CA ARG A 70 15.14 11.99 -3.21
C ARG A 70 15.52 12.01 -1.73
N ARG A 71 15.01 11.04 -0.98
CA ARG A 71 15.37 10.87 0.43
C ARG A 71 15.11 9.41 0.86
N VAL A 72 15.74 9.04 1.98
CA VAL A 72 15.33 7.83 2.70
C VAL A 72 13.98 8.10 3.36
N ASN A 73 13.03 7.22 3.12
CA ASN A 73 11.75 7.19 3.83
C ASN A 73 11.74 6.02 4.80
N ARG A 74 11.20 6.27 5.99
CA ARG A 74 10.73 5.21 6.88
C ARG A 74 9.30 4.86 6.49
N ALA A 75 9.00 3.57 6.39
CA ALA A 75 7.71 3.07 5.96
C ALA A 75 7.34 1.75 6.65
N LEU A 76 6.09 1.36 6.51
CA LEU A 76 5.64 -0.02 6.71
C LEU A 76 6.00 -0.86 5.48
N PRO A 77 6.28 -2.16 5.62
CA PRO A 77 6.45 -3.07 4.47
C PRO A 77 5.22 -3.02 3.56
N ALA A 78 5.46 -2.94 2.24
CA ALA A 78 4.39 -2.76 1.28
C ALA A 78 4.83 -3.03 -0.16
N GLY A 79 4.08 -3.84 -0.89
CA GLY A 79 4.33 -4.07 -2.30
C GLY A 79 3.10 -4.49 -3.10
N GLY A 80 3.29 -4.68 -4.39
CA GLY A 80 2.23 -5.02 -5.34
C GLY A 80 1.80 -6.48 -5.26
N LEU A 81 0.57 -6.75 -5.70
CA LEU A 81 0.11 -8.11 -5.89
C LEU A 81 0.82 -8.73 -7.10
N GLU A 82 1.26 -9.97 -6.94
CA GLU A 82 1.85 -10.76 -8.01
C GLU A 82 0.89 -11.84 -8.52
N PRO A 83 1.02 -12.27 -9.78
CA PRO A 83 0.23 -13.38 -10.32
C PRO A 83 0.40 -14.72 -9.58
N SER A 84 1.50 -14.86 -8.84
CA SER A 84 1.83 -16.00 -8.00
C SER A 84 1.11 -16.00 -6.66
N ASP A 85 0.59 -14.84 -6.23
CA ASP A 85 -0.10 -14.67 -4.96
C ASP A 85 -1.44 -15.38 -4.95
N GLY A 86 -1.89 -16.37 -4.63
CA GLY A 86 -3.22 -16.98 -4.71
C GLY A 86 -4.36 -16.03 -4.34
N ASP A 87 -4.12 -15.11 -3.38
CA ASP A 87 -5.04 -14.04 -2.96
C ASP A 87 -4.27 -12.86 -2.33
N VAL A 88 -5.00 -11.81 -1.93
CA VAL A 88 -4.43 -10.59 -1.33
C VAL A 88 -3.80 -10.87 0.04
N ASP A 89 -4.32 -11.83 0.81
CA ASP A 89 -3.78 -12.20 2.11
C ASP A 89 -2.40 -12.87 1.95
N ALA A 90 -2.22 -13.69 0.91
CA ALA A 90 -0.93 -14.30 0.57
C ALA A 90 0.13 -13.24 0.21
N ALA A 91 -0.25 -12.20 -0.55
CA ALA A 91 0.63 -11.08 -0.85
C ALA A 91 1.12 -10.38 0.43
N ALA A 92 0.25 -10.18 1.43
CA ALA A 92 0.64 -9.55 2.69
C ALA A 92 1.68 -10.38 3.48
N HIS A 93 1.56 -11.71 3.46
CA HIS A 93 2.55 -12.61 4.05
C HIS A 93 3.88 -12.57 3.28
N ARG A 94 3.82 -12.62 1.95
CA ARG A 94 5.00 -12.59 1.08
C ARG A 94 5.79 -11.31 1.28
N GLU A 95 5.18 -10.15 1.12
CA GLU A 95 5.82 -8.84 1.26
C GLU A 95 6.45 -8.64 2.65
N LEU A 96 5.74 -9.03 3.72
CA LEU A 96 6.31 -8.99 5.07
C LEU A 96 7.62 -9.77 5.13
N THR A 97 7.64 -10.99 4.59
CA THR A 97 8.80 -11.86 4.67
C THR A 97 9.93 -11.37 3.76
N GLU A 98 9.62 -11.01 2.52
CA GLU A 98 10.61 -10.58 1.52
C GLU A 98 11.31 -9.28 1.91
N GLU A 99 10.55 -8.25 2.28
CA GLU A 99 11.13 -6.96 2.64
C GLU A 99 11.79 -6.96 4.03
N THR A 100 11.33 -7.80 4.96
CA THR A 100 11.78 -7.69 6.36
C THR A 100 12.52 -8.92 6.91
N GLY A 101 12.33 -10.10 6.34
CA GLY A 101 12.80 -11.36 6.93
C GLY A 101 12.03 -11.76 8.20
N TYR A 102 10.85 -11.18 8.44
CA TYR A 102 9.99 -11.52 9.57
C TYR A 102 8.80 -12.37 9.09
N GLU A 103 8.37 -13.29 9.94
CA GLU A 103 7.13 -14.04 9.81
C GLU A 103 6.17 -13.70 10.94
N ALA A 104 4.87 -13.76 10.68
CA ALA A 104 3.82 -13.46 11.64
C ALA A 104 3.07 -14.72 12.07
N ASP A 105 2.63 -14.77 13.33
CA ASP A 105 1.71 -15.80 13.84
C ASP A 105 0.31 -15.65 13.23
N ALA A 106 -0.12 -14.41 12.96
CA ALA A 106 -1.41 -14.09 12.37
C ALA A 106 -1.35 -12.79 11.55
N VAL A 107 -2.05 -12.77 10.43
CA VAL A 107 -2.24 -11.59 9.58
C VAL A 107 -3.73 -11.34 9.42
N GLU A 108 -4.18 -10.12 9.72
CA GLU A 108 -5.59 -9.72 9.73
C GLU A 108 -5.79 -8.48 8.86
N ARG A 109 -6.77 -8.52 7.98
CA ARG A 109 -7.13 -7.37 7.14
C ARG A 109 -7.77 -6.27 7.96
N LEU A 110 -7.31 -5.03 7.79
CA LEU A 110 -7.85 -3.84 8.44
C LEU A 110 -8.86 -3.12 7.56
N THR A 111 -8.42 -2.75 6.35
CA THR A 111 -9.24 -1.95 5.41
C THR A 111 -8.65 -1.98 4.01
N SER A 112 -9.37 -1.38 3.06
CA SER A 112 -8.86 -1.07 1.71
C SER A 112 -9.23 0.35 1.35
N VAL A 113 -8.34 1.04 0.68
CA VAL A 113 -8.53 2.43 0.27
C VAL A 113 -8.02 2.68 -1.14
N GLU A 114 -8.56 3.70 -1.79
CA GLU A 114 -8.11 4.27 -3.05
C GLU A 114 -7.37 5.58 -2.74
N PRO A 115 -6.04 5.58 -2.56
CA PRO A 115 -5.32 6.73 -2.00
C PRO A 115 -5.28 7.93 -2.92
N ALA A 116 -5.51 7.73 -4.22
CA ALA A 116 -5.30 8.73 -5.25
C ALA A 116 -6.35 8.67 -6.38
N ASN A 117 -7.60 8.30 -6.06
CA ASN A 117 -8.68 8.03 -7.03
C ASN A 117 -9.03 9.21 -7.98
N GLY A 118 -8.46 10.39 -7.78
CA GLY A 118 -8.57 11.51 -8.71
C GLY A 118 -7.65 11.41 -9.93
N PHE A 119 -6.62 10.54 -9.88
CA PHE A 119 -5.66 10.37 -10.98
C PHE A 119 -4.99 8.99 -11.04
N ALA A 120 -5.38 8.05 -10.20
CA ALA A 120 -4.87 6.67 -10.20
C ALA A 120 -5.99 5.68 -9.87
N ASP A 121 -5.88 4.45 -10.37
CA ASP A 121 -6.78 3.34 -10.06
C ASP A 121 -6.25 2.44 -8.93
N ALA A 122 -5.15 2.82 -8.30
CA ALA A 122 -4.50 2.07 -7.23
C ALA A 122 -5.44 1.76 -6.05
N VAL A 123 -5.37 0.53 -5.55
CA VAL A 123 -6.05 0.10 -4.32
C VAL A 123 -5.01 -0.41 -3.34
N PHE A 124 -5.03 0.11 -2.11
CA PHE A 124 -4.15 -0.36 -1.04
C PHE A 124 -4.94 -1.13 0.01
N HIS A 125 -4.52 -2.37 0.26
CA HIS A 125 -5.08 -3.26 1.26
C HIS A 125 -4.20 -3.25 2.52
N TYR A 126 -4.77 -2.84 3.63
CA TYR A 126 -4.07 -2.68 4.90
C TYR A 126 -4.27 -3.90 5.78
N TYR A 127 -3.17 -4.36 6.36
CA TYR A 127 -3.12 -5.50 7.26
C TYR A 127 -2.42 -5.15 8.57
N VAL A 128 -2.79 -5.83 9.64
CA VAL A 128 -1.96 -5.96 10.84
C VAL A 128 -1.43 -7.39 10.91
N ALA A 129 -0.13 -7.51 11.11
CA ALA A 129 0.54 -8.79 11.35
C ALA A 129 0.96 -8.84 12.83
N ARG A 130 0.65 -9.94 13.51
CA ARG A 130 0.90 -10.10 14.95
C ARG A 130 1.87 -11.23 15.22
N GLY A 131 2.64 -11.09 16.33
CA GLY A 131 3.63 -12.08 16.71
C GLY A 131 4.81 -12.16 15.76
N CYS A 132 5.14 -11.04 15.11
CA CYS A 132 6.20 -11.00 14.10
C CYS A 132 7.58 -11.28 14.73
N THR A 133 8.26 -12.30 14.22
CA THR A 133 9.61 -12.69 14.66
C THR A 133 10.55 -12.84 13.46
N PRO A 134 11.83 -12.46 13.59
CA PRO A 134 12.79 -12.65 12.51
C PRO A 134 13.07 -14.15 12.30
N THR A 135 12.87 -14.64 11.09
CA THR A 135 13.01 -16.07 10.75
C THR A 135 14.01 -16.33 9.65
N GLY A 136 14.43 -15.30 8.90
CA GLY A 136 15.31 -15.45 7.77
C GLY A 136 15.99 -14.17 7.31
N GLU A 137 16.59 -14.25 6.14
CA GLU A 137 17.13 -13.11 5.43
C GLU A 137 16.05 -12.50 4.53
N GLN A 138 16.19 -11.20 4.25
CA GLN A 138 15.39 -10.52 3.23
C GLN A 138 15.60 -11.16 1.86
N SER A 139 14.57 -11.14 1.02
CA SER A 139 14.61 -11.56 -0.39
C SER A 139 14.11 -10.41 -1.25
N LEU A 140 14.95 -9.37 -1.35
CA LEU A 140 14.62 -8.13 -2.05
C LEU A 140 14.69 -8.29 -3.56
N ASP A 141 13.92 -7.51 -4.28
CA ASP A 141 14.04 -7.36 -5.72
C ASP A 141 15.35 -6.67 -6.12
N ASP A 142 15.76 -6.82 -7.37
CA ASP A 142 17.05 -6.34 -7.88
C ASP A 142 17.25 -4.82 -7.75
N ASP A 143 16.17 -4.05 -7.71
CA ASP A 143 16.15 -2.58 -7.60
C ASP A 143 15.79 -2.08 -6.20
N GLU A 144 15.65 -2.96 -5.21
CA GLU A 144 15.36 -2.64 -3.83
C GLU A 144 16.62 -2.57 -2.94
N THR A 145 16.63 -1.59 -2.06
CA THR A 145 17.65 -1.45 -1.02
C THR A 145 16.98 -1.04 0.28
N ILE A 146 16.61 -2.05 1.07
CA ILE A 146 15.80 -1.90 2.28
C ILE A 146 16.62 -2.23 3.52
N ARG A 147 16.57 -1.33 4.52
CA ARG A 147 17.05 -1.57 5.87
C ARG A 147 15.86 -1.78 6.80
N VAL A 148 15.89 -2.86 7.57
CA VAL A 148 14.86 -3.17 8.57
C VAL A 148 15.26 -2.62 9.93
N ASP A 149 14.28 -2.06 10.65
CA ASP A 149 14.41 -1.58 12.02
C ASP A 149 13.09 -1.85 12.78
N THR A 150 13.07 -1.58 14.07
CA THR A 150 11.86 -1.62 14.88
C THR A 150 11.63 -0.28 15.58
N ALA A 151 10.38 0.10 15.78
CA ALA A 151 10.01 1.33 16.48
C ALA A 151 8.83 1.08 17.42
N ALA A 152 8.80 1.75 18.56
CA ALA A 152 7.63 1.73 19.40
C ALA A 152 6.42 2.31 18.65
N PHE A 153 5.24 1.70 18.81
CA PHE A 153 4.03 2.15 18.10
C PHE A 153 3.70 3.63 18.38
N ASP A 154 3.88 4.07 19.65
CA ASP A 154 3.64 5.47 20.03
C ASP A 154 4.62 6.44 19.37
N ASP A 155 5.88 6.03 19.13
CA ASP A 155 6.86 6.85 18.41
C ASP A 155 6.46 7.03 16.94
N LEU A 156 5.90 5.99 16.30
CA LEU A 156 5.38 6.10 14.93
C LEU A 156 4.16 7.02 14.86
N ARG A 157 3.25 6.94 15.83
CA ARG A 157 2.11 7.87 15.94
C ARG A 157 2.58 9.31 16.09
N GLU A 158 3.59 9.54 16.93
CA GLU A 158 4.17 10.85 17.10
C GLU A 158 4.88 11.35 15.82
N ALA A 159 5.60 10.47 15.12
CA ALA A 159 6.20 10.78 13.84
C ALA A 159 5.18 11.14 12.75
N VAL A 160 3.99 10.52 12.74
CA VAL A 160 2.87 10.97 11.89
C VAL A 160 2.42 12.37 12.29
N ARG A 161 2.21 12.63 13.59
CA ARG A 161 1.73 13.92 14.10
C ARG A 161 2.69 15.06 13.81
N THR A 162 4.02 14.83 13.89
CA THR A 162 5.06 15.83 13.63
C THR A 162 5.40 15.98 12.15
N GLY A 163 4.97 15.06 11.29
CA GLY A 163 5.30 15.02 9.86
C GLY A 163 6.70 14.44 9.57
N ASP A 164 7.28 13.71 10.52
CA ASP A 164 8.55 13.00 10.31
C ASP A 164 8.32 11.67 9.55
N LEU A 165 7.20 10.98 9.78
CA LEU A 165 6.76 9.87 8.95
C LEU A 165 5.91 10.42 7.80
N ARG A 166 6.51 10.50 6.61
CA ARG A 166 5.93 11.20 5.43
C ARG A 166 5.38 10.26 4.36
N ASP A 167 5.62 8.98 4.49
CA ASP A 167 4.99 8.00 3.61
C ASP A 167 3.49 7.92 3.91
N GLY A 168 2.67 8.31 2.93
CA GLY A 168 1.22 8.43 3.14
C GLY A 168 0.54 7.08 3.38
N ARG A 169 1.07 5.99 2.78
CA ARG A 169 0.57 4.63 3.00
C ARG A 169 0.79 4.22 4.45
N SER A 170 2.02 4.40 4.94
CA SER A 170 2.39 4.05 6.31
C SER A 170 1.67 4.93 7.34
N ALA A 171 1.57 6.24 7.08
CA ALA A 171 0.85 7.15 7.97
C ALA A 171 -0.63 6.74 8.13
N LEU A 172 -1.30 6.37 7.02
CA LEU A 172 -2.67 5.88 7.07
C LEU A 172 -2.75 4.57 7.86
N GLY A 173 -1.88 3.59 7.61
CA GLY A 173 -1.85 2.31 8.31
C GLY A 173 -1.69 2.47 9.83
N VAL A 174 -0.72 3.30 10.25
CA VAL A 174 -0.48 3.62 11.67
C VAL A 174 -1.71 4.28 12.29
N MET A 175 -2.30 5.28 11.63
CA MET A 175 -3.45 6.00 12.18
C MET A 175 -4.72 5.16 12.17
N TYR A 176 -4.93 4.36 11.13
CA TYR A 176 -6.09 3.44 11.09
C TYR A 176 -6.02 2.44 12.23
N TYR A 177 -4.86 1.81 12.43
CA TYR A 177 -4.66 0.89 13.54
C TYR A 177 -4.81 1.58 14.91
N ALA A 178 -4.31 2.80 15.08
CA ALA A 178 -4.46 3.57 16.31
C ALA A 178 -5.93 3.83 16.69
N LEU A 179 -6.78 4.02 15.67
CA LEU A 179 -8.21 4.36 15.88
C LEU A 179 -9.09 3.11 16.01
N PHE A 180 -8.78 2.05 15.28
CA PHE A 180 -9.70 0.92 15.07
C PHE A 180 -9.08 -0.45 15.35
N GLY A 181 -7.74 -0.56 15.46
CA GLY A 181 -7.04 -1.84 15.56
C GLY A 181 -7.29 -2.62 16.88
N ALA A 182 -7.83 -1.96 17.91
CA ALA A 182 -8.23 -2.62 19.15
C ALA A 182 -9.63 -3.26 19.06
N GLU A 183 -10.48 -2.87 18.10
CA GLU A 183 -11.85 -3.36 17.97
C GLU A 183 -11.94 -4.69 17.21
N GLY A 184 -10.93 -5.03 16.37
CA GLY A 184 -10.85 -6.28 15.63
C GLY A 184 -10.50 -7.53 16.47
N ALA A 185 -10.12 -7.36 17.72
CA ALA A 185 -9.74 -8.47 18.61
C ALA A 185 -10.93 -9.11 19.36
N THR A 186 -12.17 -8.73 19.06
CA THR A 186 -13.39 -9.24 19.71
C THR A 186 -14.40 -9.75 18.67
N GLY A 187 -14.01 -10.70 17.84
CA GLY A 187 -14.90 -11.37 16.91
C GLY A 187 -14.62 -12.87 16.88
#